data_ac3a49d507dbbd5516a8bc9490a466ec
#
_entry.id   ac3a49d507dbbd5516a8bc9490a466ec
#
_cell.length_a   1.000
_cell.length_b   1.000
_cell.length_c   1.000
_cell.angle_alpha   90.00
_cell.angle_beta   90.00
_cell.angle_gamma   90.00
#
_symmetry.space_group_name_H-M   'P 1'
#
loop_
_entity.id
_entity.type
_entity.pdbx_description
1 polymer ?
#
loop_
_entity_poly.entity_id
_entity_poly.type
_entity_poly.pdbx_seq_one_letter_code
_entity_poly.pdbx_strand_id
1 'polypeptide(L)'
;MRILITGVGGFIGQNLIRSLLQEGHLTDRHGQSRPIREIVGLDTHLPEISDPRVTLLREDITSPQALAKIGAQAFDSVFHLAAVLTTDAEHQPARALGTNVSALAALIETIRSKEAPPRVIFPSSIAVFGGLLPDTVDDDYTRRPQTTYGTHKAIAELMLADATRHGIIDSRTLRLPVVLVHPGSSSSSISDRIAAMVREATAGRDVVCPLRNDTRVPVASVQTVVRNLINLHNLEKARLRGKRGTNPSNRHAPLPLFPDIPTRPRDLAPGL
;
A
#
# COMPACT_ATOMS: atom_id res chain seq x y z
N MET A 1 -6.69 -11.51 16.58
CA MET A 1 -6.92 -11.40 15.14
C MET A 1 -5.87 -12.20 14.40
N ARG A 2 -6.24 -12.81 13.28
CA ARG A 2 -5.32 -13.45 12.33
C ARG A 2 -5.16 -12.53 11.10
N ILE A 3 -3.92 -12.23 10.73
CA ILE A 3 -3.58 -11.25 9.70
C ILE A 3 -2.79 -11.94 8.58
N LEU A 4 -3.13 -11.64 7.33
CA LEU A 4 -2.30 -11.98 6.16
C LEU A 4 -1.57 -10.73 5.68
N ILE A 5 -0.27 -10.84 5.40
CA ILE A 5 0.53 -9.82 4.74
C ILE A 5 1.15 -10.43 3.49
N THR A 6 0.70 -10.04 2.30
CA THR A 6 1.38 -10.41 1.05
C THR A 6 2.39 -9.33 0.69
N GLY A 7 3.55 -9.70 0.14
CA GLY A 7 4.63 -8.75 -0.08
C GLY A 7 5.39 -8.39 1.20
N VAL A 8 5.43 -9.32 2.18
CA VAL A 8 6.02 -9.10 3.51
C VAL A 8 7.53 -8.87 3.46
N GLY A 9 8.23 -9.38 2.46
CA GLY A 9 9.67 -9.19 2.25
C GLY A 9 10.04 -7.84 1.66
N GLY A 10 9.07 -7.11 1.08
CA GLY A 10 9.27 -5.77 0.54
C GLY A 10 9.53 -4.70 1.61
N PHE A 11 10.01 -3.52 1.18
CA PHE A 11 10.38 -2.43 2.09
C PHE A 11 9.24 -2.00 3.03
N ILE A 12 8.02 -1.80 2.50
CA ILE A 12 6.83 -1.46 3.31
C ILE A 12 6.43 -2.67 4.16
N GLY A 13 6.44 -3.88 3.59
CA GLY A 13 6.02 -5.11 4.28
C GLY A 13 6.83 -5.41 5.54
N GLN A 14 8.16 -5.30 5.45
CA GLN A 14 9.05 -5.51 6.60
C GLN A 14 8.84 -4.48 7.71
N ASN A 15 8.58 -3.21 7.37
CA ASN A 15 8.29 -2.18 8.36
C ASN A 15 6.89 -2.37 8.96
N LEU A 16 5.91 -2.77 8.14
CA LEU A 16 4.55 -3.02 8.61
C LEU A 16 4.48 -4.17 9.62
N ILE A 17 5.10 -5.30 9.31
CA ILE A 17 5.06 -6.46 10.24
C ILE A 17 5.71 -6.13 11.57
N ARG A 18 6.86 -5.41 11.57
CA ARG A 18 7.50 -4.99 12.83
C ARG A 18 6.59 -4.04 13.64
N SER A 19 5.94 -3.08 12.98
CA SER A 19 5.00 -2.16 13.66
C SER A 19 3.78 -2.90 14.21
N LEU A 20 3.20 -3.84 13.47
CA LEU A 20 2.07 -4.64 13.94
C LEU A 20 2.43 -5.52 15.15
N LEU A 21 3.62 -6.10 15.17
CA LEU A 21 4.13 -6.87 16.30
C LEU A 21 4.34 -6.01 17.54
N GLN A 22 4.81 -4.77 17.36
CA GLN A 22 5.03 -3.78 18.43
C GLN A 22 3.69 -3.27 18.99
N GLU A 23 2.71 -2.95 18.13
CA GLU A 23 1.39 -2.51 18.57
C GLU A 23 0.60 -3.64 19.26
N GLY A 24 0.74 -4.86 18.81
CA GLY A 24 0.12 -6.06 19.37
C GLY A 24 -1.40 -6.14 19.23
N HIS A 25 -2.08 -5.08 18.79
CA HIS A 25 -3.54 -5.00 18.70
C HIS A 25 -3.98 -4.28 17.42
N LEU A 26 -5.15 -4.64 16.91
CA LEU A 26 -5.86 -3.93 15.84
C LEU A 26 -7.35 -3.82 16.17
N THR A 27 -8.02 -2.85 15.54
CA THR A 27 -9.47 -2.68 15.67
C THR A 27 -10.22 -3.66 14.78
N ASP A 28 -11.07 -4.48 15.35
CA ASP A 28 -11.90 -5.43 14.60
C ASP A 28 -13.05 -4.73 13.81
N ARG A 29 -13.87 -5.51 13.10
CA ARG A 29 -15.01 -5.00 12.33
C ARG A 29 -16.12 -4.36 13.19
N HIS A 30 -16.12 -4.61 14.48
CA HIS A 30 -17.07 -4.06 15.47
C HIS A 30 -16.52 -2.84 16.21
N GLY A 31 -15.34 -2.34 15.83
CA GLY A 31 -14.69 -1.19 16.46
C GLY A 31 -13.97 -1.53 17.78
N GLN A 32 -13.80 -2.80 18.11
CA GLN A 32 -13.15 -3.24 19.34
C GLN A 32 -11.68 -3.54 19.12
N SER A 33 -10.82 -3.10 20.05
CA SER A 33 -9.40 -3.47 20.04
C SER A 33 -9.24 -4.96 20.34
N ARG A 34 -8.54 -5.68 19.48
CA ARG A 34 -8.30 -7.11 19.58
C ARG A 34 -6.83 -7.44 19.46
N PRO A 35 -6.30 -8.36 20.27
CA PRO A 35 -4.90 -8.76 20.17
C PRO A 35 -4.61 -9.46 18.83
N ILE A 36 -3.45 -9.17 18.28
CA ILE A 36 -2.89 -9.88 17.13
C ILE A 36 -2.37 -11.21 17.64
N ARG A 37 -3.01 -12.31 17.20
CA ARG A 37 -2.67 -13.68 17.63
C ARG A 37 -1.73 -14.35 16.65
N GLU A 38 -1.88 -14.02 15.36
CA GLU A 38 -1.10 -14.64 14.29
C GLU A 38 -0.97 -13.69 13.10
N ILE A 39 0.23 -13.65 12.52
CA ILE A 39 0.53 -12.96 11.27
C ILE A 39 1.10 -13.99 10.30
N VAL A 40 0.43 -14.21 9.19
CA VAL A 40 0.94 -15.02 8.07
C VAL A 40 1.54 -14.05 7.04
N GLY A 41 2.85 -14.12 6.85
CA GLY A 41 3.58 -13.33 5.85
C GLY A 41 3.88 -14.17 4.61
N LEU A 42 3.54 -13.68 3.42
CA LEU A 42 3.80 -14.34 2.14
C LEU A 42 4.64 -13.47 1.24
N ASP A 43 5.75 -14.01 0.75
CA ASP A 43 6.62 -13.37 -0.24
C ASP A 43 7.55 -14.42 -0.88
N THR A 44 8.12 -14.11 -2.04
CA THR A 44 9.21 -14.87 -2.65
C THR A 44 10.53 -14.71 -1.90
N HIS A 45 10.71 -13.57 -1.22
CA HIS A 45 11.86 -13.25 -0.37
C HIS A 45 11.39 -12.96 1.05
N LEU A 46 11.79 -13.79 2.00
CA LEU A 46 11.29 -13.67 3.37
C LEU A 46 12.19 -12.76 4.22
N PRO A 47 11.61 -11.91 5.08
CA PRO A 47 12.37 -11.16 6.07
C PRO A 47 12.85 -12.09 7.20
N GLU A 48 13.91 -11.69 7.87
CA GLU A 48 14.35 -12.32 9.12
C GLU A 48 13.52 -11.79 10.29
N ILE A 49 12.56 -12.58 10.74
CA ILE A 49 11.69 -12.26 11.88
C ILE A 49 11.54 -13.50 12.74
N SER A 50 11.87 -13.35 14.01
CA SER A 50 11.71 -14.41 15.03
C SER A 50 10.69 -13.93 16.06
N ASP A 51 9.40 -14.23 15.85
CA ASP A 51 8.31 -13.98 16.79
C ASP A 51 7.32 -15.16 16.70
N PRO A 52 6.91 -15.75 17.82
CA PRO A 52 6.05 -16.93 17.81
C PRO A 52 4.68 -16.72 17.16
N ARG A 53 4.27 -15.47 16.98
CA ARG A 53 3.01 -15.12 16.29
C ARG A 53 3.17 -15.09 14.77
N VAL A 54 4.39 -15.24 14.21
CA VAL A 54 4.66 -15.07 12.78
C VAL A 54 4.91 -16.41 12.09
N THR A 55 4.15 -16.66 11.06
CA THR A 55 4.37 -17.75 10.10
C THR A 55 4.74 -17.14 8.75
N LEU A 56 5.91 -17.49 8.22
CA LEU A 56 6.38 -17.00 6.92
C LEU A 56 6.24 -18.08 5.84
N LEU A 57 5.59 -17.74 4.74
CA LEU A 57 5.38 -18.59 3.56
C LEU A 57 6.23 -18.06 2.40
N ARG A 58 7.25 -18.82 1.99
CA ARG A 58 8.05 -18.52 0.78
C ARG A 58 7.29 -19.00 -0.44
N GLU A 59 6.44 -18.16 -0.99
CA GLU A 59 5.59 -18.48 -2.14
C GLU A 59 5.42 -17.26 -3.05
N ASP A 60 5.18 -17.53 -4.33
CA ASP A 60 4.70 -16.52 -5.27
C ASP A 60 3.17 -16.43 -5.15
N ILE A 61 2.63 -15.22 -4.98
CA ILE A 61 1.19 -14.98 -4.86
C ILE A 61 0.41 -15.44 -6.11
N THR A 62 1.08 -15.56 -7.26
CA THR A 62 0.48 -16.05 -8.51
C THR A 62 0.33 -17.57 -8.54
N SER A 63 0.96 -18.30 -7.60
CA SER A 63 0.94 -19.76 -7.60
C SER A 63 -0.34 -20.31 -6.99
N PRO A 64 -0.90 -21.40 -7.56
CA PRO A 64 -2.03 -22.11 -6.97
C PRO A 64 -1.75 -22.61 -5.54
N GLN A 65 -0.50 -22.98 -5.26
CA GLN A 65 -0.06 -23.45 -3.95
C GLN A 65 -0.17 -22.35 -2.88
N ALA A 66 0.24 -21.12 -3.22
CA ALA A 66 0.07 -19.96 -2.32
C ALA A 66 -1.40 -19.74 -1.99
N LEU A 67 -2.27 -19.71 -3.02
CA LEU A 67 -3.71 -19.50 -2.84
C LEU A 67 -4.36 -20.64 -2.02
N ALA A 68 -3.95 -21.90 -2.25
CA ALA A 68 -4.45 -23.03 -1.47
C ALA A 68 -4.05 -22.91 0.02
N LYS A 69 -2.80 -22.51 0.33
CA LYS A 69 -2.35 -22.28 1.71
C LYS A 69 -3.10 -21.12 2.39
N ILE A 70 -3.40 -20.06 1.64
CA ILE A 70 -4.22 -18.94 2.13
C ILE A 70 -5.65 -19.40 2.35
N GLY A 71 -6.27 -20.10 1.40
CA GLY A 71 -7.67 -20.55 1.47
C GLY A 71 -7.94 -21.60 2.54
N ALA A 72 -6.91 -22.31 3.03
CA ALA A 72 -7.04 -23.24 4.15
C ALA A 72 -7.25 -22.54 5.50
N GLN A 73 -7.21 -21.20 5.54
CA GLN A 73 -7.25 -20.39 6.76
C GLN A 73 -8.27 -19.24 6.61
N ALA A 74 -8.87 -18.83 7.73
CA ALA A 74 -9.69 -17.63 7.79
C ALA A 74 -8.84 -16.46 8.33
N PHE A 75 -8.92 -15.30 7.67
CA PHE A 75 -8.24 -14.09 8.08
C PHE A 75 -9.22 -13.00 8.47
N ASP A 76 -8.97 -12.31 9.57
CA ASP A 76 -9.71 -11.11 9.97
C ASP A 76 -9.30 -9.91 9.11
N SER A 77 -8.01 -9.86 8.73
CA SER A 77 -7.42 -8.74 8.00
C SER A 77 -6.36 -9.19 7.01
N VAL A 78 -6.30 -8.51 5.89
CA VAL A 78 -5.31 -8.72 4.83
C VAL A 78 -4.65 -7.39 4.48
N PHE A 79 -3.33 -7.31 4.56
CA PHE A 79 -2.54 -6.22 3.99
C PHE A 79 -1.92 -6.74 2.69
N HIS A 80 -2.49 -6.31 1.56
CA HIS A 80 -2.02 -6.78 0.24
C HIS A 80 -1.00 -5.82 -0.34
N LEU A 81 0.29 -6.11 -0.09
CA LEU A 81 1.43 -5.29 -0.51
C LEU A 81 2.19 -5.88 -1.71
N ALA A 82 1.95 -7.15 -2.04
CA ALA A 82 2.61 -7.80 -3.18
C ALA A 82 2.30 -7.05 -4.48
N ALA A 83 3.34 -6.62 -5.18
CA ALA A 83 3.22 -5.94 -6.47
C ALA A 83 4.54 -5.95 -7.24
N VAL A 84 4.44 -5.98 -8.57
CA VAL A 84 5.51 -5.63 -9.50
C VAL A 84 5.44 -4.10 -9.69
N LEU A 85 6.56 -3.41 -9.42
CA LEU A 85 6.62 -1.94 -9.44
C LEU A 85 6.85 -1.37 -10.84
N THR A 86 6.83 -0.04 -10.97
CA THR A 86 6.77 0.68 -12.25
C THR A 86 7.79 0.21 -13.27
N THR A 87 9.08 0.20 -12.93
CA THR A 87 10.16 -0.17 -13.87
C THR A 87 10.00 -1.59 -14.40
N ASP A 88 9.80 -2.55 -13.49
CA ASP A 88 9.63 -3.95 -13.86
C ASP A 88 8.31 -4.19 -14.58
N ALA A 89 7.26 -3.45 -14.25
CA ALA A 89 5.97 -3.54 -14.93
C ALA A 89 6.04 -3.06 -16.39
N GLU A 90 6.84 -2.04 -16.69
CA GLU A 90 7.08 -1.60 -18.07
C GLU A 90 7.91 -2.64 -18.86
N HIS A 91 8.94 -3.23 -18.23
CA HIS A 91 9.80 -4.21 -18.90
C HIS A 91 9.15 -5.59 -19.03
N GLN A 92 8.29 -5.97 -18.09
CA GLN A 92 7.66 -7.32 -18.03
C GLN A 92 6.13 -7.18 -17.81
N PRO A 93 5.37 -6.62 -18.77
CA PRO A 93 3.96 -6.28 -18.56
C PRO A 93 3.08 -7.49 -18.29
N ALA A 94 3.35 -8.64 -18.90
CA ALA A 94 2.60 -9.88 -18.68
C ALA A 94 2.77 -10.40 -17.24
N ARG A 95 4.01 -10.40 -16.72
CA ARG A 95 4.30 -10.76 -15.33
C ARG A 95 3.62 -9.78 -14.37
N ALA A 96 3.71 -8.49 -14.67
CA ALA A 96 3.09 -7.46 -13.86
C ALA A 96 1.56 -7.60 -13.82
N LEU A 97 0.91 -7.91 -14.94
CA LEU A 97 -0.52 -8.18 -15.00
C LEU A 97 -0.88 -9.41 -14.14
N GLY A 98 -0.10 -10.47 -14.23
CA GLY A 98 -0.27 -11.68 -13.41
C GLY A 98 -0.26 -11.37 -11.91
N THR A 99 0.77 -10.64 -11.45
CA THR A 99 0.94 -10.34 -10.03
C THR A 99 -0.01 -9.24 -9.54
N ASN A 100 -0.16 -8.14 -10.29
CA ASN A 100 -0.85 -6.95 -9.79
C ASN A 100 -2.37 -7.03 -9.95
N VAL A 101 -2.87 -7.83 -10.91
CA VAL A 101 -4.29 -7.89 -11.25
C VAL A 101 -4.85 -9.30 -11.05
N SER A 102 -4.28 -10.30 -11.76
CA SER A 102 -4.84 -11.66 -11.75
C SER A 102 -4.71 -12.31 -10.38
N ALA A 103 -3.56 -12.16 -9.71
CA ALA A 103 -3.36 -12.69 -8.35
C ALA A 103 -4.24 -11.97 -7.33
N LEU A 104 -4.50 -10.66 -7.48
CA LEU A 104 -5.45 -9.96 -6.62
C LEU A 104 -6.89 -10.50 -6.81
N ALA A 105 -7.31 -10.74 -8.07
CA ALA A 105 -8.61 -11.34 -8.34
C ALA A 105 -8.75 -12.70 -7.64
N ALA A 106 -7.77 -13.56 -7.82
CA ALA A 106 -7.73 -14.89 -7.20
C ALA A 106 -7.68 -14.80 -5.66
N LEU A 107 -6.92 -13.85 -5.10
CA LEU A 107 -6.86 -13.62 -3.67
C LEU A 107 -8.24 -13.21 -3.13
N ILE A 108 -8.94 -12.27 -3.77
CA ILE A 108 -10.29 -11.85 -3.36
C ILE A 108 -11.24 -13.05 -3.30
N GLU A 109 -11.23 -13.91 -4.32
CA GLU A 109 -12.05 -15.12 -4.34
C GLU A 109 -11.67 -16.12 -3.24
N THR A 110 -10.37 -16.23 -2.96
CA THR A 110 -9.84 -17.15 -1.95
C THR A 110 -10.23 -16.74 -0.52
N ILE A 111 -10.17 -15.43 -0.21
CA ILE A 111 -10.44 -14.91 1.14
C ILE A 111 -11.89 -14.48 1.37
N ARG A 112 -12.74 -14.58 0.36
CA ARG A 112 -14.13 -14.08 0.41
C ARG A 112 -14.94 -14.71 1.52
N SER A 113 -15.74 -13.90 2.21
CA SER A 113 -16.71 -14.36 3.20
C SER A 113 -17.88 -13.37 3.26
N LYS A 114 -19.12 -13.87 3.22
CA LYS A 114 -20.32 -13.05 3.43
C LYS A 114 -20.66 -12.89 4.91
N GLU A 115 -20.36 -13.88 5.72
CA GLU A 115 -20.64 -13.88 7.17
C GLU A 115 -19.64 -13.00 7.92
N ALA A 116 -18.36 -13.12 7.57
CA ALA A 116 -17.26 -12.41 8.20
C ALA A 116 -16.31 -11.82 7.16
N PRO A 117 -16.73 -10.77 6.38
CA PRO A 117 -15.89 -10.18 5.36
C PRO A 117 -14.56 -9.70 5.94
N PRO A 118 -13.41 -10.20 5.44
CA PRO A 118 -12.12 -9.74 5.92
C PRO A 118 -11.88 -8.28 5.53
N ARG A 119 -11.14 -7.55 6.39
CA ARG A 119 -10.71 -6.20 6.06
C ARG A 119 -9.46 -6.26 5.18
N VAL A 120 -9.52 -5.67 3.99
CA VAL A 120 -8.41 -5.66 3.03
C VAL A 120 -7.83 -4.27 2.92
N ILE A 121 -6.58 -4.08 3.34
CA ILE A 121 -5.83 -2.84 3.22
C ILE A 121 -4.96 -2.92 1.98
N PHE A 122 -5.18 -2.00 1.05
CA PHE A 122 -4.49 -1.98 -0.24
C PHE A 122 -3.74 -0.66 -0.46
N PRO A 123 -2.42 -0.69 -0.51
CA PRO A 123 -1.62 0.45 -0.95
C PRO A 123 -1.77 0.62 -2.47
N SER A 124 -2.57 1.59 -2.89
CA SER A 124 -2.56 2.10 -4.24
C SER A 124 -1.42 3.11 -4.41
N SER A 125 -1.48 3.94 -5.41
CA SER A 125 -0.40 4.88 -5.74
C SER A 125 -0.96 6.15 -6.37
N ILE A 126 -0.25 7.27 -6.21
CA ILE A 126 -0.49 8.48 -7.01
C ILE A 126 -0.28 8.23 -8.51
N ALA A 127 0.37 7.13 -8.91
CA ALA A 127 0.53 6.72 -10.30
C ALA A 127 -0.80 6.42 -11.03
N VAL A 128 -1.91 6.33 -10.30
CA VAL A 128 -3.26 6.25 -10.91
C VAL A 128 -3.67 7.56 -11.60
N PHE A 129 -2.99 8.65 -11.26
CA PHE A 129 -3.16 9.96 -11.88
C PHE A 129 -2.06 10.21 -12.92
N GLY A 130 -2.35 11.03 -13.92
CA GLY A 130 -1.37 11.40 -14.94
C GLY A 130 -1.95 12.32 -16.01
N GLY A 131 -1.12 12.67 -16.98
CA GLY A 131 -1.42 13.71 -17.96
C GLY A 131 -1.22 15.10 -17.37
N LEU A 132 -2.00 16.08 -17.85
CA LEU A 132 -2.01 17.43 -17.30
C LEU A 132 -2.80 17.42 -15.98
N LEU A 133 -2.08 17.53 -14.88
CA LEU A 133 -2.64 17.58 -13.54
C LEU A 133 -2.80 19.04 -13.08
N PRO A 134 -3.86 19.39 -12.33
CA PRO A 134 -3.96 20.66 -11.64
C PRO A 134 -2.98 20.73 -10.47
N ASP A 135 -2.78 21.92 -9.90
CA ASP A 135 -1.90 22.11 -8.74
C ASP A 135 -2.30 21.29 -7.53
N THR A 136 -3.59 20.98 -7.40
CA THR A 136 -4.14 20.13 -6.34
C THR A 136 -4.99 19.02 -6.96
N VAL A 137 -4.70 17.78 -6.58
CA VAL A 137 -5.45 16.58 -6.97
C VAL A 137 -6.14 16.03 -5.74
N ASP A 138 -7.46 15.98 -5.77
CA ASP A 138 -8.28 15.38 -4.71
C ASP A 138 -8.57 13.89 -4.97
N ASP A 139 -9.26 13.25 -4.04
CA ASP A 139 -9.60 11.83 -4.13
C ASP A 139 -10.58 11.51 -5.26
N ASP A 140 -11.42 12.47 -5.66
CA ASP A 140 -12.45 12.32 -6.70
C ASP A 140 -11.91 12.65 -8.09
N TYR A 141 -10.66 13.12 -8.20
CA TYR A 141 -10.04 13.41 -9.49
C TYR A 141 -9.99 12.16 -10.38
N THR A 142 -10.29 12.34 -11.66
CA THR A 142 -10.34 11.24 -12.63
C THR A 142 -8.99 10.54 -12.77
N ARG A 143 -8.98 9.22 -12.57
CA ARG A 143 -7.79 8.39 -12.79
C ARG A 143 -7.45 8.34 -14.28
N ARG A 144 -6.23 8.73 -14.63
CA ARG A 144 -5.68 8.70 -16.00
C ARG A 144 -4.22 8.23 -15.94
N PRO A 145 -3.99 6.95 -15.57
CA PRO A 145 -2.64 6.43 -15.42
C PRO A 145 -1.87 6.51 -16.74
N GLN A 146 -0.56 6.80 -16.64
CA GLN A 146 0.36 6.90 -17.78
C GLN A 146 1.40 5.78 -17.76
N THR A 147 1.28 4.81 -16.84
CA THR A 147 2.18 3.69 -16.70
C THR A 147 1.39 2.39 -16.53
N THR A 148 2.00 1.26 -16.92
CA THR A 148 1.46 -0.09 -16.69
C THR A 148 1.14 -0.32 -15.21
N TYR A 149 2.06 0.06 -14.33
CA TYR A 149 1.84 -0.03 -12.88
C TYR A 149 0.66 0.81 -12.40
N GLY A 150 0.57 2.07 -12.82
CA GLY A 150 -0.55 2.95 -12.48
C GLY A 150 -1.88 2.43 -12.98
N THR A 151 -1.91 1.86 -14.20
CA THR A 151 -3.08 1.20 -14.77
C THR A 151 -3.52 0.01 -13.92
N HIS A 152 -2.58 -0.86 -13.54
CA HIS A 152 -2.88 -2.01 -12.68
C HIS A 152 -3.39 -1.57 -11.29
N LYS A 153 -2.83 -0.50 -10.71
CA LYS A 153 -3.34 0.05 -9.44
C LYS A 153 -4.76 0.59 -9.58
N ALA A 154 -5.08 1.27 -10.68
CA ALA A 154 -6.43 1.77 -10.95
C ALA A 154 -7.44 0.62 -11.14
N ILE A 155 -7.08 -0.44 -11.87
CA ILE A 155 -7.88 -1.66 -12.02
C ILE A 155 -8.12 -2.30 -10.65
N ALA A 156 -7.06 -2.47 -9.84
CA ALA A 156 -7.15 -3.05 -8.49
C ALA A 156 -8.09 -2.24 -7.58
N GLU A 157 -8.05 -0.90 -7.62
CA GLU A 157 -9.00 -0.06 -6.87
C GLU A 157 -10.46 -0.36 -7.25
N LEU A 158 -10.76 -0.53 -8.55
CA LEU A 158 -12.10 -0.83 -9.03
C LEU A 158 -12.55 -2.23 -8.62
N MET A 159 -11.69 -3.24 -8.74
CA MET A 159 -12.00 -4.62 -8.32
C MET A 159 -12.30 -4.70 -6.81
N LEU A 160 -11.47 -4.06 -5.98
CA LEU A 160 -11.64 -4.02 -4.54
C LEU A 160 -12.94 -3.27 -4.14
N ALA A 161 -13.24 -2.15 -4.81
CA ALA A 161 -14.47 -1.40 -4.60
C ALA A 161 -15.70 -2.24 -4.94
N ASP A 162 -15.68 -2.98 -6.05
CA ASP A 162 -16.77 -3.85 -6.46
C ASP A 162 -16.96 -5.03 -5.48
N ALA A 163 -15.89 -5.71 -5.10
CA ALA A 163 -15.93 -6.77 -4.09
C ALA A 163 -16.48 -6.27 -2.73
N THR A 164 -16.15 -5.02 -2.36
CA THR A 164 -16.71 -4.38 -1.15
C THR A 164 -18.18 -4.06 -1.30
N ARG A 165 -18.62 -3.60 -2.49
CA ARG A 165 -20.03 -3.33 -2.79
C ARG A 165 -20.87 -4.61 -2.66
N HIS A 166 -20.32 -5.75 -3.06
CA HIS A 166 -20.95 -7.07 -2.91
C HIS A 166 -20.88 -7.64 -1.48
N GLY A 167 -20.16 -6.98 -0.58
CA GLY A 167 -20.07 -7.37 0.83
C GLY A 167 -19.22 -8.60 1.10
N ILE A 168 -18.35 -9.00 0.15
CA ILE A 168 -17.47 -10.17 0.29
C ILE A 168 -16.14 -9.86 0.98
N ILE A 169 -15.74 -8.58 0.98
CA ILE A 169 -14.61 -8.02 1.72
C ILE A 169 -14.96 -6.61 2.25
N ASP A 170 -14.15 -6.05 3.16
CA ASP A 170 -14.15 -4.63 3.55
C ASP A 170 -12.82 -4.01 3.10
N SER A 171 -12.74 -3.59 1.82
CA SER A 171 -11.52 -3.02 1.28
C SER A 171 -11.36 -1.55 1.63
N ARG A 172 -10.11 -1.17 1.88
CA ARG A 172 -9.69 0.21 2.18
C ARG A 172 -8.41 0.50 1.42
N THR A 173 -8.45 1.51 0.61
CA THR A 173 -7.37 1.86 -0.31
C THR A 173 -6.69 3.15 0.11
N LEU A 174 -5.36 3.18 0.10
CA LEU A 174 -4.54 4.37 0.34
C LEU A 174 -3.63 4.60 -0.87
N ARG A 175 -3.79 5.74 -1.56
CA ARG A 175 -2.90 6.14 -2.65
C ARG A 175 -1.61 6.70 -2.08
N LEU A 176 -0.55 5.92 -2.18
CA LEU A 176 0.76 6.29 -1.64
C LEU A 176 1.45 7.33 -2.52
N PRO A 177 2.12 8.31 -1.90
CA PRO A 177 3.04 9.21 -2.58
C PRO A 177 4.37 8.50 -2.87
N VAL A 178 5.40 9.24 -3.31
CA VAL A 178 6.77 8.75 -3.38
C VAL A 178 7.27 8.43 -1.96
N VAL A 179 7.62 7.17 -1.72
CA VAL A 179 8.17 6.74 -0.43
C VAL A 179 9.68 6.98 -0.43
N LEU A 180 10.12 7.87 0.45
CA LEU A 180 11.52 8.27 0.54
C LEU A 180 12.40 7.22 1.25
N VAL A 181 13.72 7.29 0.94
CA VAL A 181 14.77 6.52 1.63
C VAL A 181 14.55 5.00 1.53
N HIS A 182 14.13 4.54 0.36
CA HIS A 182 14.12 3.11 0.05
C HIS A 182 15.58 2.61 -0.08
N PRO A 183 15.99 1.55 0.66
CA PRO A 183 17.31 0.94 0.47
C PRO A 183 17.40 0.26 -0.91
N GLY A 184 18.59 0.25 -1.50
CA GLY A 184 18.84 -0.40 -2.78
C GLY A 184 19.49 0.51 -3.81
N SER A 185 19.76 -0.01 -5.00
CA SER A 185 20.27 0.75 -6.14
C SER A 185 19.17 1.57 -6.79
N SER A 186 19.53 2.73 -7.34
CA SER A 186 18.59 3.59 -8.07
C SER A 186 18.09 2.87 -9.33
N SER A 187 16.77 2.85 -9.52
CA SER A 187 16.14 2.41 -10.75
C SER A 187 15.89 3.60 -11.70
N SER A 188 15.48 3.32 -12.92
CA SER A 188 15.15 4.34 -13.92
C SER A 188 13.81 5.06 -13.64
N SER A 189 13.00 4.59 -12.71
CA SER A 189 11.71 5.23 -12.39
C SER A 189 11.89 6.61 -11.76
N ILE A 190 11.03 7.56 -12.11
CA ILE A 190 11.06 8.92 -11.55
C ILE A 190 10.93 8.90 -10.03
N SER A 191 10.04 8.07 -9.48
CA SER A 191 9.84 7.96 -8.04
C SER A 191 11.09 7.48 -7.30
N ASP A 192 11.83 6.52 -7.87
CA ASP A 192 13.06 6.04 -7.25
C ASP A 192 14.21 7.05 -7.39
N ARG A 193 14.28 7.76 -8.52
CA ARG A 193 15.24 8.86 -8.70
C ARG A 193 14.98 10.01 -7.72
N ILE A 194 13.71 10.31 -7.40
CA ILE A 194 13.36 11.28 -6.35
C ILE A 194 13.79 10.78 -4.98
N ALA A 195 13.51 9.50 -4.66
CA ALA A 195 13.96 8.90 -3.41
C ALA A 195 15.48 8.86 -3.30
N ALA A 196 16.18 8.65 -4.42
CA ALA A 196 17.64 8.67 -4.50
C ALA A 196 18.22 10.05 -4.17
N MET A 197 17.53 11.15 -4.47
CA MET A 197 18.01 12.50 -4.10
C MET A 197 18.28 12.63 -2.60
N VAL A 198 17.42 12.04 -1.76
CA VAL A 198 17.64 12.03 -0.31
C VAL A 198 18.69 11.00 0.08
N ARG A 199 18.58 9.78 -0.45
CA ARG A 199 19.48 8.66 -0.11
C ARG A 199 20.95 8.95 -0.48
N GLU A 200 21.20 9.43 -1.70
CA GLU A 200 22.56 9.71 -2.19
C GLU A 200 23.16 10.92 -1.50
N ALA A 201 22.36 12.00 -1.33
CA ALA A 201 22.82 13.20 -0.65
C ALA A 201 23.19 12.93 0.82
N THR A 202 22.39 12.13 1.56
CA THR A 202 22.69 11.75 2.94
C THR A 202 23.94 10.86 3.04
N ALA A 203 24.29 10.16 1.97
CA ALA A 203 25.51 9.35 1.88
C ALA A 203 26.73 10.15 1.33
N GLY A 204 26.61 11.46 1.15
CA GLY A 204 27.66 12.34 0.62
C GLY A 204 28.00 12.09 -0.86
N ARG A 205 27.08 11.52 -1.63
CA ARG A 205 27.26 11.24 -3.06
C ARG A 205 26.47 12.22 -3.92
N ASP A 206 27.04 12.55 -5.06
CA ASP A 206 26.37 13.39 -6.05
C ASP A 206 25.15 12.66 -6.66
N VAL A 207 24.09 13.43 -6.89
CA VAL A 207 22.86 12.92 -7.51
C VAL A 207 22.28 13.96 -8.47
N VAL A 208 21.81 13.51 -9.63
CA VAL A 208 21.13 14.36 -10.60
C VAL A 208 19.65 14.41 -10.28
N CYS A 209 19.16 15.63 -9.98
CA CYS A 209 17.72 15.86 -9.78
C CYS A 209 16.97 15.67 -11.12
N PRO A 210 15.97 14.77 -11.19
CA PRO A 210 15.20 14.54 -12.42
C PRO A 210 14.08 15.55 -12.64
N LEU A 211 13.95 16.53 -11.74
CA LEU A 211 12.83 17.46 -11.69
C LEU A 211 13.29 18.89 -11.95
N ARG A 212 12.38 19.72 -12.42
CA ARG A 212 12.57 21.17 -12.45
C ARG A 212 12.57 21.73 -11.03
N ASN A 213 13.22 22.87 -10.83
CA ASN A 213 13.37 23.50 -9.51
C ASN A 213 12.02 23.92 -8.86
N ASP A 214 10.98 24.11 -9.67
CA ASP A 214 9.63 24.50 -9.24
C ASP A 214 8.67 23.32 -9.09
N THR A 215 9.12 22.09 -9.38
CA THR A 215 8.28 20.91 -9.31
C THR A 215 7.99 20.51 -7.86
N ARG A 216 6.71 20.37 -7.53
CA ARG A 216 6.25 19.86 -6.23
C ARG A 216 5.85 18.41 -6.36
N VAL A 217 6.35 17.56 -5.48
CA VAL A 217 6.08 16.12 -5.47
C VAL A 217 5.66 15.70 -4.07
N PRO A 218 4.53 15.00 -3.92
CA PRO A 218 4.15 14.45 -2.63
C PRO A 218 5.09 13.29 -2.24
N VAL A 219 5.63 13.37 -1.04
CA VAL A 219 6.58 12.40 -0.50
C VAL A 219 6.19 11.96 0.91
N ALA A 220 6.59 10.75 1.32
CA ALA A 220 6.42 10.29 2.69
C ALA A 220 7.55 9.38 3.13
N SER A 221 7.81 9.31 4.43
CA SER A 221 8.67 8.28 5.01
C SER A 221 7.91 6.94 5.09
N VAL A 222 8.65 5.83 5.12
CA VAL A 222 8.05 4.50 5.31
C VAL A 222 7.29 4.39 6.63
N GLN A 223 7.78 5.03 7.69
CA GLN A 223 7.10 5.05 8.99
C GLN A 223 5.73 5.75 8.90
N THR A 224 5.65 6.86 8.18
CA THR A 224 4.38 7.55 7.93
C THR A 224 3.43 6.69 7.12
N VAL A 225 3.93 6.02 6.07
CA VAL A 225 3.14 5.09 5.25
C VAL A 225 2.57 3.95 6.10
N VAL A 226 3.41 3.28 6.88
CA VAL A 226 3.00 2.16 7.74
C VAL A 226 1.97 2.60 8.77
N ARG A 227 2.23 3.72 9.47
CA ARG A 227 1.27 4.29 10.42
C ARG A 227 -0.08 4.58 9.75
N ASN A 228 -0.08 5.14 8.53
CA ASN A 228 -1.31 5.44 7.81
C ASN A 228 -2.06 4.18 7.35
N LEU A 229 -1.35 3.11 6.96
CA LEU A 229 -1.98 1.82 6.65
C LEU A 229 -2.65 1.21 7.89
N ILE A 230 -2.00 1.26 9.06
CA ILE A 230 -2.57 0.79 10.32
C ILE A 230 -3.74 1.68 10.77
N ASN A 231 -3.61 3.00 10.67
CA ASN A 231 -4.70 3.92 10.95
C ASN A 231 -5.90 3.68 10.04
N LEU A 232 -5.67 3.51 8.72
CA LEU A 232 -6.72 3.19 7.76
C LEU A 232 -7.43 1.88 8.12
N HIS A 233 -6.67 0.87 8.55
CA HIS A 233 -7.24 -0.37 9.06
C HIS A 233 -8.16 -0.11 10.26
N ASN A 234 -7.74 0.70 11.21
CA ASN A 234 -8.44 0.92 12.48
C ASN A 234 -9.63 1.89 12.39
N LEU A 235 -9.78 2.63 11.27
CA LEU A 235 -10.90 3.55 11.11
C LEU A 235 -12.26 2.83 11.16
N GLU A 236 -13.24 3.49 11.76
CA GLU A 236 -14.63 3.04 11.70
C GLU A 236 -15.20 3.16 10.27
N LYS A 237 -15.99 2.17 9.86
CA LYS A 237 -16.61 2.14 8.52
C LYS A 237 -17.42 3.40 8.20
N ALA A 238 -18.06 3.99 9.19
CA ALA A 238 -18.84 5.22 9.05
C ALA A 238 -17.99 6.43 8.63
N ARG A 239 -16.73 6.50 9.08
CA ARG A 239 -15.79 7.59 8.75
C ARG A 239 -15.22 7.48 7.34
N LEU A 240 -15.31 6.31 6.71
CA LEU A 240 -14.90 6.07 5.33
C LEU A 240 -15.98 6.46 4.30
N ARG A 241 -17.18 6.84 4.75
CA ARG A 241 -18.24 7.33 3.86
C ARG A 241 -17.96 8.80 3.57
N GLY A 242 -17.60 9.11 2.34
CA GLY A 242 -17.41 10.48 1.86
C GLY A 242 -18.63 11.37 2.16
N LYS A 243 -18.37 12.63 2.47
CA LYS A 243 -19.40 13.66 2.59
C LYS A 243 -20.11 13.79 1.25
N ARG A 244 -21.45 13.54 1.27
CA ARG A 244 -22.45 13.68 0.20
C ARG A 244 -22.52 12.55 -0.84
N GLY A 245 -23.57 11.74 -0.72
CA GLY A 245 -24.40 11.22 -1.82
C GLY A 245 -23.75 10.42 -2.96
N THR A 246 -22.48 10.18 -2.95
CA THR A 246 -21.76 9.43 -3.95
C THR A 246 -21.67 7.96 -3.57
N ASN A 247 -21.89 7.12 -4.54
CA ASN A 247 -21.88 5.67 -4.56
C ASN A 247 -20.99 5.04 -3.47
N PRO A 248 -21.50 4.16 -2.57
CA PRO A 248 -20.72 3.53 -1.50
C PRO A 248 -19.52 2.70 -1.97
N SER A 249 -19.33 2.53 -3.27
CA SER A 249 -18.21 1.84 -3.88
C SER A 249 -16.90 2.66 -3.96
N ASN A 250 -16.93 3.97 -3.77
CA ASN A 250 -15.73 4.83 -3.75
C ASN A 250 -15.33 5.13 -2.29
N ARG A 251 -14.85 4.12 -1.59
CA ARG A 251 -14.34 4.28 -0.22
C ARG A 251 -12.86 4.63 -0.25
N HIS A 252 -12.56 5.87 -0.60
CA HIS A 252 -11.29 6.48 -0.27
C HIS A 252 -11.46 7.18 1.07
N ALA A 253 -10.62 6.89 2.05
CA ALA A 253 -10.60 7.67 3.27
C ALA A 253 -9.98 9.03 2.91
N PRO A 254 -10.67 10.16 3.11
CA PRO A 254 -10.01 11.43 3.18
C PRO A 254 -9.26 11.45 4.52
N LEU A 255 -8.14 10.77 4.58
CA LEU A 255 -7.14 11.06 5.59
C LEU A 255 -6.45 12.33 5.11
N PRO A 256 -6.21 13.33 5.97
CA PRO A 256 -5.20 14.31 5.68
C PRO A 256 -3.93 13.49 5.45
N LEU A 257 -3.60 13.31 4.18
CA LEU A 257 -2.53 12.39 3.74
C LEU A 257 -1.19 12.78 4.36
N PHE A 258 -1.08 14.03 4.83
CA PHE A 258 0.11 14.50 5.53
C PHE A 258 -0.30 15.64 6.47
N PRO A 259 0.16 15.67 7.74
CA PRO A 259 0.19 16.91 8.48
C PRO A 259 0.98 17.93 7.64
N ASP A 260 0.53 19.19 7.64
CA ASP A 260 1.17 20.27 6.90
C ASP A 260 2.69 20.15 6.98
N ILE A 261 3.30 19.77 5.87
CA ILE A 261 4.75 19.86 5.75
C ILE A 261 5.03 21.36 5.63
N PRO A 262 5.87 21.93 6.49
CA PRO A 262 6.20 23.36 6.43
C PRO A 262 6.69 23.68 5.01
N THR A 263 5.95 24.50 4.31
CA THR A 263 6.23 24.85 2.89
C THR A 263 7.32 25.90 2.74
N ARG A 264 8.03 26.25 3.84
CA ARG A 264 9.07 27.28 3.80
C ARG A 264 10.42 26.77 4.30
N PRO A 265 11.52 27.03 3.56
CA PRO A 265 12.87 26.70 3.98
C PRO A 265 13.36 27.41 5.25
N ARG A 266 12.56 28.29 5.85
CA ARG A 266 12.95 29.10 7.02
C ARG A 266 12.72 28.42 8.37
N ASP A 267 12.04 27.26 8.40
CA ASP A 267 11.71 26.56 9.65
C ASP A 267 12.68 25.40 9.97
N LEU A 268 13.75 25.26 9.19
CA LEU A 268 14.86 24.41 9.56
C LEU A 268 15.80 25.23 10.43
N ALA A 269 15.83 24.93 11.74
CA ALA A 269 16.77 25.55 12.66
C ALA A 269 18.20 25.43 12.13
N PRO A 270 19.03 26.48 12.22
CA PRO A 270 20.44 26.41 11.88
C PRO A 270 21.17 25.59 12.94
N GLY A 271 21.52 24.35 12.62
CA GLY A 271 22.30 23.49 13.51
C GLY A 271 21.93 22.02 13.38
N LEU A 272 22.34 21.38 12.28
CA LEU A 272 22.74 19.97 12.16
C LEU A 272 23.64 19.84 10.95
#